data_7202ead1f6f53bf8a8040deeb3c9c3cf
#
_entry.id   7202ead1f6f53bf8a8040deeb3c9c3cf
#
_cell.length_a   1.000
_cell.length_b   1.000
_cell.length_c   1.000
_cell.angle_alpha   90.00
_cell.angle_beta   90.00
_cell.angle_gamma   90.00
#
_symmetry.space_group_name_H-M   'P 1'
#
loop_
_entity.id
_entity.type
_entity.pdbx_description
1 polymer ?
#
loop_
_entity_poly.entity_id
_entity_poly.type
_entity_poly.pdbx_seq_one_letter_code
_entity_poly.pdbx_strand_id
1 'polypeptide(L)'
;NVFGFPVYHSPFPGFEECDFHRLRVTVCPRCFYASSRIEDFIVQAGEPFQKDRVMIRRLWDHSCPELKKTLNELPSRFGTHSRTNDDAVLSYKIAIQTLTIMDELQPDQDTKLELLTLGLLCSEKLEKLGRSEESLEQKIDTLKRIGDPTSGLDKANRIRVIFWKCLLELETGQKKKASISLRQLESLALGRE
;
A
#
# COMPACT_ATOMS: atom_id res chain seq x y z
N ASN A 1 -15.44 -1.81 -1.25
CA ASN A 1 -15.03 -1.29 -2.56
C ASN A 1 -14.70 -2.42 -3.54
N VAL A 2 -14.31 -2.11 -4.77
CA VAL A 2 -14.06 -3.10 -5.84
C VAL A 2 -12.88 -4.05 -5.54
N PHE A 3 -11.92 -3.61 -4.75
CA PHE A 3 -10.76 -4.43 -4.35
C PHE A 3 -11.00 -5.28 -3.10
N GLY A 4 -12.22 -5.31 -2.58
CA GLY A 4 -12.61 -6.10 -1.41
C GLY A 4 -12.21 -5.46 -0.07
N PHE A 5 -11.78 -4.19 -0.06
CA PHE A 5 -11.52 -3.49 1.20
C PHE A 5 -12.83 -3.05 1.86
N PRO A 6 -12.90 -3.08 3.20
CA PRO A 6 -14.06 -2.61 3.94
C PRO A 6 -14.42 -1.17 3.57
N VAL A 7 -15.71 -0.88 3.52
CA VAL A 7 -16.24 0.48 3.47
C VAL A 7 -16.80 0.80 4.84
N TYR A 8 -16.31 1.87 5.43
CA TYR A 8 -16.72 2.29 6.77
C TYR A 8 -17.83 3.35 6.66
N HIS A 9 -18.92 3.09 7.36
CA HIS A 9 -20.04 4.02 7.49
C HIS A 9 -20.28 4.31 8.96
N SER A 10 -20.65 5.53 9.30
CA SER A 10 -21.09 5.83 10.65
C SER A 10 -22.43 5.14 10.92
N PRO A 11 -22.52 4.29 11.96
CA PRO A 11 -23.80 3.66 12.33
C PRO A 11 -24.77 4.61 13.03
N PHE A 12 -24.32 5.80 13.40
CA PHE A 12 -25.11 6.75 14.16
C PHE A 12 -25.32 8.06 13.40
N PRO A 13 -26.60 8.54 13.27
CA PRO A 13 -26.89 9.85 12.71
C PRO A 13 -26.17 10.97 13.46
N GLY A 14 -25.58 11.92 12.75
CA GLY A 14 -24.92 13.08 13.33
C GLY A 14 -23.42 12.89 13.64
N PHE A 15 -22.86 11.69 13.43
CA PHE A 15 -21.42 11.47 13.50
C PHE A 15 -20.83 11.43 12.09
N GLU A 16 -19.67 12.06 11.92
CA GLU A 16 -18.93 12.00 10.67
C GLU A 16 -18.44 10.57 10.40
N GLU A 17 -18.48 10.16 9.13
CA GLU A 17 -17.90 8.89 8.70
C GLU A 17 -16.39 8.89 8.91
N CYS A 18 -15.88 7.96 9.70
CA CYS A 18 -14.45 7.76 9.88
C CYS A 18 -13.95 6.72 8.89
N ASP A 19 -13.22 7.16 7.89
CA ASP A 19 -12.51 6.27 6.97
C ASP A 19 -11.20 5.79 7.62
N PHE A 20 -11.25 4.63 8.29
CA PHE A 20 -10.08 4.06 8.99
C PHE A 20 -8.90 3.76 8.06
N HIS A 21 -9.13 3.63 6.76
CA HIS A 21 -8.01 3.51 5.81
C HIS A 21 -7.10 4.75 5.83
N ARG A 22 -7.61 5.94 6.16
CA ARG A 22 -6.76 7.13 6.31
C ARG A 22 -5.74 6.99 7.44
N LEU A 23 -6.01 6.16 8.43
CA LEU A 23 -5.17 5.92 9.60
C LEU A 23 -4.30 4.67 9.50
N ARG A 24 -4.39 3.91 8.40
CA ARG A 24 -3.73 2.63 8.23
C ARG A 24 -2.21 2.69 8.38
N VAL A 25 -1.58 3.78 7.94
CA VAL A 25 -0.14 3.94 7.97
C VAL A 25 0.28 4.92 9.05
N THR A 26 1.20 4.49 9.91
CA THR A 26 1.90 5.37 10.85
C THR A 26 3.21 5.82 10.21
N VAL A 27 3.53 7.11 10.33
CA VAL A 27 4.78 7.70 9.80
C VAL A 27 5.54 8.35 10.94
N CYS A 28 6.82 8.01 11.09
CA CYS A 28 7.71 8.68 12.04
C CYS A 28 8.12 10.05 11.47
N PRO A 29 7.80 11.18 12.12
CA PRO A 29 8.11 12.50 11.59
C PRO A 29 9.60 12.85 11.64
N ARG A 30 10.43 12.05 12.32
CA ARG A 30 11.86 12.29 12.45
C ARG A 30 12.70 11.54 11.42
N CYS A 31 12.36 10.27 11.15
CA CYS A 31 13.13 9.43 10.24
C CYS A 31 12.36 8.98 9.01
N PHE A 32 11.09 9.36 8.90
CA PHE A 32 10.17 9.03 7.81
C PHE A 32 9.91 7.54 7.60
N TYR A 33 10.37 6.69 8.54
CA TYR A 33 9.95 5.30 8.54
C TYR A 33 8.43 5.24 8.62
N ALA A 34 7.84 4.44 7.76
CA ALA A 34 6.39 4.30 7.69
C ALA A 34 5.99 2.82 7.61
N SER A 35 4.99 2.45 8.39
CA SER A 35 4.45 1.09 8.41
C SER A 35 2.96 1.10 8.72
N SER A 36 2.26 0.07 8.24
CA SER A 36 0.89 -0.25 8.63
C SER A 36 0.81 -1.07 9.92
N ARG A 37 1.92 -1.55 10.44
CA ARG A 37 2.03 -2.35 11.66
C ARG A 37 2.56 -1.49 12.80
N ILE A 38 1.79 -1.40 13.89
CA ILE A 38 2.20 -0.61 15.07
C ILE A 38 3.43 -1.21 15.75
N GLU A 39 3.60 -2.52 15.67
CA GLU A 39 4.69 -3.28 16.25
C GLU A 39 6.06 -2.80 15.72
N ASP A 40 6.10 -2.34 14.49
CA ASP A 40 7.33 -1.82 13.87
C ASP A 40 7.86 -0.54 14.54
N PHE A 41 7.03 0.12 15.36
CA PHE A 41 7.40 1.33 16.11
C PHE A 41 7.71 1.05 17.57
N ILE A 42 7.42 -0.16 18.06
CA ILE A 42 7.68 -0.56 19.44
C ILE A 42 9.11 -1.07 19.52
N VAL A 43 9.98 -0.32 20.18
CA VAL A 43 11.36 -0.77 20.47
C VAL A 43 11.30 -1.61 21.74
N GLN A 44 11.58 -2.90 21.62
CA GLN A 44 11.76 -3.74 22.79
C GLN A 44 13.07 -3.38 23.49
N ALA A 45 13.02 -3.24 24.82
CA ALA A 45 14.19 -2.91 25.62
C ALA A 45 15.26 -4.02 25.45
N GLY A 46 16.43 -3.65 24.92
CA GLY A 46 17.55 -4.58 24.69
C GLY A 46 17.76 -5.01 23.22
N GLU A 47 16.84 -4.71 22.32
CA GLU A 47 17.14 -4.91 20.90
C GLU A 47 18.10 -3.82 20.38
N PRO A 48 19.13 -4.20 19.61
CA PRO A 48 19.99 -3.21 18.98
C PRO A 48 19.12 -2.33 18.06
N PHE A 49 19.22 -1.03 18.26
CA PHE A 49 18.54 -0.04 17.40
C PHE A 49 18.86 -0.38 15.94
N GLN A 50 17.87 -0.81 15.23
CA GLN A 50 18.01 -1.57 14.00
C GLN A 50 18.86 -0.82 12.98
N LYS A 51 20.02 -1.42 12.66
CA LYS A 51 20.90 -0.95 11.56
C LYS A 51 20.11 -0.74 10.27
N ASP A 52 19.06 -1.55 10.07
CA ASP A 52 18.17 -1.50 8.92
C ASP A 52 17.40 -0.18 8.80
N ARG A 53 16.95 0.42 9.91
CA ARG A 53 16.26 1.73 9.88
C ARG A 53 17.19 2.87 9.46
N VAL A 54 18.44 2.82 9.87
CA VAL A 54 19.46 3.81 9.45
C VAL A 54 19.77 3.62 7.97
N MET A 55 19.84 2.39 7.51
CA MET A 55 20.08 2.06 6.10
C MET A 55 18.88 2.47 5.23
N ILE A 56 17.67 2.15 5.65
CA ILE A 56 16.43 2.60 4.99
C ILE A 56 16.42 4.13 4.84
N ARG A 57 16.77 4.88 5.89
CA ARG A 57 16.85 6.33 5.81
C ARG A 57 17.89 6.83 4.80
N ARG A 58 19.06 6.20 4.75
CA ARG A 58 20.11 6.57 3.78
C ARG A 58 19.67 6.29 2.35
N LEU A 59 19.03 5.16 2.12
CA LEU A 59 18.48 4.81 0.80
C LEU A 59 17.32 5.73 0.42
N TRP A 60 16.50 6.12 1.38
CA TRP A 60 15.46 7.12 1.23
C TRP A 60 16.00 8.47 0.74
N ASP A 61 17.09 8.92 1.35
CA ASP A 61 17.73 10.18 0.99
C ASP A 61 18.22 10.22 -0.47
N HIS A 62 18.48 9.06 -1.08
CA HIS A 62 18.93 8.93 -2.46
C HIS A 62 17.80 8.64 -3.47
N SER A 63 16.72 7.98 -3.05
CA SER A 63 15.73 7.41 -3.96
C SER A 63 14.58 8.36 -4.33
N CYS A 64 14.27 9.37 -3.52
CA CYS A 64 13.09 10.21 -3.72
C CYS A 64 13.27 11.68 -3.33
N PRO A 65 14.03 12.46 -4.13
CA PRO A 65 14.26 13.87 -3.81
C PRO A 65 12.99 14.73 -3.83
N GLU A 66 11.97 14.36 -4.62
CA GLU A 66 10.69 15.09 -4.67
C GLU A 66 9.87 14.87 -3.41
N LEU A 67 9.79 13.64 -2.95
CA LEU A 67 9.09 13.31 -1.70
C LEU A 67 9.75 13.99 -0.50
N LYS A 68 11.07 14.17 -0.53
CA LYS A 68 11.86 14.84 0.51
C LYS A 68 11.41 16.30 0.76
N LYS A 69 11.00 17.02 -0.27
CA LYS A 69 10.49 18.39 -0.10
C LYS A 69 9.20 18.40 0.73
N THR A 70 8.32 17.44 0.48
CA THR A 70 7.05 17.28 1.18
C THR A 70 7.24 16.79 2.62
N LEU A 71 8.34 16.10 2.91
CA LEU A 71 8.63 15.55 4.24
C LEU A 71 8.83 16.62 5.33
N ASN A 72 9.30 17.80 4.95
CA ASN A 72 9.47 18.91 5.91
C ASN A 72 8.15 19.43 6.49
N GLU A 73 7.03 19.15 5.82
CA GLU A 73 5.68 19.54 6.26
C GLU A 73 4.99 18.47 7.13
N LEU A 74 5.57 17.26 7.23
CA LEU A 74 4.96 16.13 7.91
C LEU A 74 4.61 16.38 9.38
N PRO A 75 5.48 17.03 10.20
CA PRO A 75 5.15 17.24 11.61
C PRO A 75 3.86 18.02 11.83
N SER A 76 3.57 18.98 10.95
CA SER A 76 2.33 19.77 11.01
C SER A 76 1.12 19.00 10.48
N ARG A 77 1.30 18.11 9.51
CA ARG A 77 0.21 17.36 8.85
C ARG A 77 -0.27 16.14 9.62
N PHE A 78 0.62 15.44 10.33
CA PHE A 78 0.29 14.18 11.03
C PHE A 78 0.11 14.31 12.54
N GLY A 79 0.23 15.53 13.10
CA GLY A 79 0.37 15.70 14.54
C GLY A 79 -0.91 15.69 15.37
N THR A 80 -2.05 16.23 14.92
CA THR A 80 -3.16 16.53 15.83
C THR A 80 -4.57 16.49 15.25
N HIS A 81 -4.77 16.28 13.95
CA HIS A 81 -6.09 16.39 13.32
C HIS A 81 -6.50 15.10 12.58
N SER A 82 -7.78 14.97 12.30
CA SER A 82 -8.30 13.91 11.45
C SER A 82 -7.58 13.95 10.09
N ARG A 83 -7.00 12.82 9.67
CA ARG A 83 -6.29 12.73 8.40
C ARG A 83 -7.25 12.90 7.23
N THR A 84 -6.88 13.75 6.30
CA THR A 84 -7.55 13.92 5.00
C THR A 84 -7.17 12.79 4.04
N ASN A 85 -7.83 12.73 2.88
CA ASN A 85 -7.40 11.80 1.81
C ASN A 85 -6.01 12.15 1.26
N ASP A 86 -5.64 13.44 1.20
CA ASP A 86 -4.28 13.86 0.82
C ASP A 86 -3.22 13.38 1.81
N ASP A 87 -3.51 13.46 3.11
CA ASP A 87 -2.61 12.93 4.14
C ASP A 87 -2.47 11.41 4.05
N ALA A 88 -3.56 10.71 3.74
CA ALA A 88 -3.54 9.27 3.50
C ALA A 88 -2.69 8.93 2.27
N VAL A 89 -2.87 9.61 1.14
CA VAL A 89 -2.05 9.42 -0.07
C VAL A 89 -0.57 9.64 0.25
N LEU A 90 -0.24 10.71 0.96
CA LEU A 90 1.14 10.98 1.36
C LEU A 90 1.71 9.87 2.24
N SER A 91 0.97 9.45 3.27
CA SER A 91 1.42 8.38 4.15
C SER A 91 1.62 7.04 3.40
N TYR A 92 0.74 6.75 2.45
CA TYR A 92 0.87 5.56 1.59
C TYR A 92 2.10 5.63 0.68
N LYS A 93 2.34 6.76 0.01
CA LYS A 93 3.55 6.95 -0.83
C LYS A 93 4.83 6.75 -0.02
N ILE A 94 4.87 7.27 1.21
CA ILE A 94 6.01 7.09 2.13
C ILE A 94 6.17 5.60 2.49
N ALA A 95 5.08 4.92 2.85
CA ALA A 95 5.13 3.50 3.23
C ALA A 95 5.51 2.61 2.04
N ILE A 96 4.96 2.86 0.85
CA ILE A 96 5.33 2.13 -0.37
C ILE A 96 6.82 2.27 -0.65
N GLN A 97 7.39 3.47 -0.51
CA GLN A 97 8.83 3.67 -0.67
C GLN A 97 9.64 2.90 0.38
N THR A 98 9.22 2.96 1.64
CA THR A 98 9.87 2.22 2.74
C THR A 98 9.86 0.71 2.47
N LEU A 99 8.69 0.16 2.14
CA LEU A 99 8.53 -1.27 1.87
C LEU A 99 9.25 -1.71 0.59
N THR A 100 9.34 -0.85 -0.43
CA THR A 100 10.11 -1.14 -1.65
C THR A 100 11.58 -1.35 -1.30
N ILE A 101 12.15 -0.46 -0.49
CA ILE A 101 13.53 -0.59 -0.03
C ILE A 101 13.71 -1.86 0.82
N MET A 102 12.75 -2.17 1.69
CA MET A 102 12.79 -3.39 2.51
C MET A 102 12.73 -4.65 1.64
N ASP A 103 11.85 -4.69 0.64
CA ASP A 103 11.72 -5.83 -0.28
C ASP A 103 12.98 -6.03 -1.14
N GLU A 104 13.67 -4.95 -1.52
CA GLU A 104 14.97 -5.02 -2.21
C GLU A 104 16.09 -5.57 -1.32
N LEU A 105 16.08 -5.23 -0.03
CA LEU A 105 17.09 -5.69 0.93
C LEU A 105 16.85 -7.12 1.42
N GLN A 106 15.61 -7.44 1.70
CA GLN A 106 15.18 -8.74 2.23
C GLN A 106 13.77 -9.06 1.71
N PRO A 107 13.68 -9.66 0.52
CA PRO A 107 12.40 -10.01 -0.06
C PRO A 107 11.60 -10.95 0.83
N ASP A 108 10.38 -10.55 1.17
CA ASP A 108 9.43 -11.40 1.89
C ASP A 108 8.01 -11.21 1.35
N GLN A 109 7.16 -12.20 1.58
CA GLN A 109 5.81 -12.24 1.01
C GLN A 109 4.85 -11.27 1.67
N ASP A 110 4.97 -11.06 2.97
CA ASP A 110 4.13 -10.14 3.71
C ASP A 110 4.40 -8.70 3.28
N THR A 111 5.68 -8.35 3.07
CA THR A 111 6.09 -7.05 2.50
C THR A 111 5.51 -6.85 1.10
N LYS A 112 5.57 -7.86 0.23
CA LYS A 112 4.98 -7.78 -1.11
C LYS A 112 3.47 -7.60 -1.07
N LEU A 113 2.78 -8.37 -0.25
CA LEU A 113 1.33 -8.28 -0.11
C LEU A 113 0.89 -6.91 0.43
N GLU A 114 1.65 -6.36 1.38
CA GLU A 114 1.38 -5.03 1.93
C GLU A 114 1.67 -3.93 0.89
N LEU A 115 2.73 -4.04 0.10
CA LEU A 115 3.02 -3.14 -1.02
C LEU A 115 1.84 -3.06 -2.00
N LEU A 116 1.28 -4.21 -2.37
CA LEU A 116 0.10 -4.27 -3.25
C LEU A 116 -1.11 -3.63 -2.59
N THR A 117 -1.36 -3.95 -1.31
CA THR A 117 -2.47 -3.39 -0.53
C THR A 117 -2.41 -1.87 -0.47
N LEU A 118 -1.25 -1.32 -0.12
CA LEU A 118 -1.06 0.13 -0.04
C LEU A 118 -1.14 0.81 -1.40
N GLY A 119 -0.64 0.16 -2.46
CA GLY A 119 -0.77 0.66 -3.83
C GLY A 119 -2.22 0.82 -4.27
N LEU A 120 -3.06 -0.19 -3.98
CA LEU A 120 -4.49 -0.16 -4.28
C LEU A 120 -5.24 0.90 -3.45
N LEU A 121 -4.96 0.99 -2.15
CA LEU A 121 -5.57 2.01 -1.28
C LEU A 121 -5.13 3.42 -1.67
N CYS A 122 -3.87 3.60 -2.08
CA CYS A 122 -3.37 4.88 -2.58
C CYS A 122 -4.14 5.30 -3.84
N SER A 123 -4.30 4.39 -4.81
CA SER A 123 -5.05 4.69 -6.04
C SER A 123 -6.51 5.06 -5.76
N GLU A 124 -7.18 4.36 -4.82
CA GLU A 124 -8.55 4.70 -4.40
C GLU A 124 -8.65 6.10 -3.79
N LYS A 125 -7.68 6.49 -2.94
CA LYS A 125 -7.68 7.83 -2.34
C LYS A 125 -7.42 8.92 -3.38
N LEU A 126 -6.54 8.66 -4.35
CA LEU A 126 -6.31 9.55 -5.48
C LEU A 126 -7.57 9.76 -6.32
N GLU A 127 -8.35 8.71 -6.57
CA GLU A 127 -9.66 8.84 -7.25
C GLU A 127 -10.65 9.69 -6.46
N LYS A 128 -10.74 9.47 -5.14
CA LYS A 128 -11.59 10.30 -4.27
C LYS A 128 -11.20 11.78 -4.25
N LEU A 129 -9.94 12.09 -4.58
CA LEU A 129 -9.42 13.45 -4.73
C LEU A 129 -9.60 14.01 -6.15
N GLY A 130 -10.15 13.25 -7.10
CA GLY A 130 -10.26 13.63 -8.51
C GLY A 130 -8.93 13.58 -9.28
N ARG A 131 -7.87 12.99 -8.71
CA ARG A 131 -6.53 12.86 -9.30
C ARG A 131 -6.42 11.58 -10.12
N SER A 132 -7.24 11.49 -11.18
CA SER A 132 -7.43 10.25 -11.95
C SER A 132 -6.16 9.79 -12.69
N GLU A 133 -5.35 10.72 -13.20
CA GLU A 133 -4.07 10.38 -13.88
C GLU A 133 -3.09 9.73 -12.91
N GLU A 134 -2.89 10.33 -11.74
CA GLU A 134 -2.02 9.76 -10.71
C GLU A 134 -2.56 8.42 -10.17
N SER A 135 -3.88 8.28 -10.07
CA SER A 135 -4.51 7.00 -9.71
C SER A 135 -4.18 5.92 -10.74
N LEU A 136 -4.29 6.25 -12.03
CA LEU A 136 -3.95 5.32 -13.11
C LEU A 136 -2.47 4.92 -13.09
N GLU A 137 -1.57 5.87 -12.91
CA GLU A 137 -0.13 5.60 -12.75
C GLU A 137 0.13 4.67 -11.55
N GLN A 138 -0.50 4.93 -10.41
CA GLN A 138 -0.37 4.10 -9.21
C GLN A 138 -0.90 2.66 -9.45
N LYS A 139 -2.00 2.50 -10.20
CA LYS A 139 -2.54 1.19 -10.59
C LYS A 139 -1.58 0.43 -11.49
N ILE A 140 -1.00 1.11 -12.49
CA ILE A 140 -0.01 0.52 -13.39
C ILE A 140 1.23 0.07 -12.61
N ASP A 141 1.73 0.87 -11.69
CA ASP A 141 2.88 0.51 -10.86
C ASP A 141 2.57 -0.65 -9.93
N THR A 142 1.39 -0.66 -9.32
CA THR A 142 0.94 -1.78 -8.50
C THR A 142 0.85 -3.06 -9.32
N LEU A 143 0.28 -3.00 -10.53
CA LEU A 143 0.19 -4.14 -11.45
C LEU A 143 1.57 -4.69 -11.84
N LYS A 144 2.55 -3.83 -12.11
CA LYS A 144 3.94 -4.25 -12.40
C LYS A 144 4.58 -5.01 -11.23
N ARG A 145 4.27 -4.60 -9.99
CA ARG A 145 4.80 -5.23 -8.77
C ARG A 145 4.20 -6.61 -8.48
N ILE A 146 3.02 -6.92 -8.99
CA ILE A 146 2.39 -8.24 -8.80
C ILE A 146 3.29 -9.36 -9.37
N GLY A 147 3.94 -9.12 -10.51
CA GLY A 147 4.84 -10.10 -11.14
C GLY A 147 4.17 -11.46 -11.36
N ASP A 148 4.85 -12.53 -10.91
CA ASP A 148 4.27 -13.88 -10.84
C ASP A 148 3.51 -14.06 -9.52
N PRO A 149 2.17 -14.09 -9.54
CA PRO A 149 1.36 -14.17 -8.32
C PRO A 149 1.35 -15.57 -7.68
N THR A 150 2.05 -16.53 -8.25
CA THR A 150 1.94 -17.94 -7.85
C THR A 150 3.04 -18.38 -6.90
N SER A 151 4.19 -17.73 -6.86
CA SER A 151 5.33 -18.17 -6.07
C SER A 151 5.16 -17.85 -4.57
N GLY A 152 5.01 -18.90 -3.77
CA GLY A 152 5.17 -18.87 -2.32
C GLY A 152 3.98 -18.36 -1.50
N LEU A 153 2.93 -17.81 -2.07
CA LEU A 153 1.73 -17.39 -1.35
C LEU A 153 0.83 -18.59 -1.01
N ASP A 154 0.18 -18.54 0.16
CA ASP A 154 -0.90 -19.46 0.45
C ASP A 154 -2.09 -19.30 -0.52
N LYS A 155 -2.97 -20.29 -0.58
CA LYS A 155 -4.08 -20.31 -1.55
C LYS A 155 -4.98 -19.08 -1.46
N ALA A 156 -5.29 -18.59 -0.25
CA ALA A 156 -6.18 -17.46 -0.05
C ALA A 156 -5.55 -16.16 -0.58
N ASN A 157 -4.28 -15.94 -0.28
CA ASN A 157 -3.53 -14.78 -0.77
C ASN A 157 -3.28 -14.86 -2.28
N ARG A 158 -3.03 -16.03 -2.85
CA ARG A 158 -2.94 -16.22 -4.30
C ARG A 158 -4.24 -15.82 -5.01
N ILE A 159 -5.38 -16.29 -4.53
CA ILE A 159 -6.70 -15.92 -5.07
C ILE A 159 -6.89 -14.41 -5.01
N ARG A 160 -6.57 -13.77 -3.87
CA ARG A 160 -6.69 -12.33 -3.68
C ARG A 160 -5.81 -11.56 -4.66
N VAL A 161 -4.55 -11.94 -4.81
CA VAL A 161 -3.60 -11.25 -5.69
C VAL A 161 -3.99 -11.41 -7.16
N ILE A 162 -4.42 -12.59 -7.60
CA ILE A 162 -4.90 -12.80 -8.98
C ILE A 162 -6.19 -12.01 -9.24
N PHE A 163 -7.08 -11.92 -8.25
CA PHE A 163 -8.28 -11.08 -8.34
C PHE A 163 -7.91 -9.60 -8.53
N TRP A 164 -6.99 -9.07 -7.72
CA TRP A 164 -6.50 -7.70 -7.86
C TRP A 164 -5.82 -7.47 -9.21
N LYS A 165 -5.01 -8.43 -9.66
CA LYS A 165 -4.38 -8.38 -10.98
C LYS A 165 -5.43 -8.27 -12.09
N CYS A 166 -6.44 -9.12 -12.07
CA CYS A 166 -7.52 -9.12 -13.06
C CYS A 166 -8.24 -7.75 -13.10
N LEU A 167 -8.57 -7.19 -11.93
CA LEU A 167 -9.20 -5.87 -11.84
C LEU A 167 -8.31 -4.76 -12.39
N LEU A 168 -7.04 -4.74 -12.00
CA LEU A 168 -6.08 -3.74 -12.47
C LEU A 168 -5.85 -3.83 -13.98
N GLU A 169 -5.78 -5.04 -14.54
CA GLU A 169 -5.67 -5.25 -15.98
C GLU A 169 -6.92 -4.74 -16.73
N LEU A 170 -8.11 -4.89 -16.15
CA LEU A 170 -9.35 -4.31 -16.71
C LEU A 170 -9.31 -2.78 -16.65
N GLU A 171 -9.00 -2.20 -15.51
CA GLU A 171 -9.01 -0.75 -15.31
C GLU A 171 -7.91 -0.03 -16.12
N THR A 172 -6.79 -0.72 -16.39
CA THR A 172 -5.71 -0.23 -17.24
C THR A 172 -5.88 -0.58 -18.73
N GLY A 173 -7.04 -1.10 -19.14
CA GLY A 173 -7.39 -1.40 -20.53
C GLY A 173 -6.76 -2.70 -21.10
N GLN A 174 -6.09 -3.51 -20.29
CA GLN A 174 -5.40 -4.74 -20.72
C GLN A 174 -6.34 -5.95 -20.78
N LYS A 175 -7.47 -5.83 -21.50
CA LYS A 175 -8.58 -6.82 -21.53
C LYS A 175 -8.14 -8.25 -21.82
N LYS A 176 -7.16 -8.46 -22.74
CA LYS A 176 -6.67 -9.81 -23.06
C LYS A 176 -5.98 -10.47 -21.87
N LYS A 177 -5.17 -9.71 -21.13
CA LYS A 177 -4.49 -10.21 -19.93
C LYS A 177 -5.50 -10.48 -18.80
N ALA A 178 -6.45 -9.58 -18.60
CA ALA A 178 -7.53 -9.77 -17.63
C ALA A 178 -8.32 -11.07 -17.86
N SER A 179 -8.59 -11.42 -19.13
CA SER A 179 -9.23 -12.70 -19.45
C SER A 179 -8.38 -13.92 -19.06
N ILE A 180 -7.05 -13.82 -19.16
CA ILE A 180 -6.14 -14.89 -18.72
C ILE A 180 -6.15 -14.99 -17.20
N SER A 181 -6.03 -13.86 -16.50
CA SER A 181 -6.06 -13.80 -15.03
C SER A 181 -7.39 -14.31 -14.47
N LEU A 182 -8.50 -14.03 -15.14
CA LEU A 182 -9.82 -14.56 -14.76
C LEU A 182 -9.87 -16.09 -14.85
N ARG A 183 -9.36 -16.68 -15.92
CA ARG A 183 -9.30 -18.15 -16.07
C ARG A 183 -8.40 -18.79 -15.00
N GLN A 184 -7.29 -18.15 -14.65
CA GLN A 184 -6.45 -18.59 -13.53
C GLN A 184 -7.23 -18.57 -12.21
N LEU A 185 -7.99 -17.51 -11.98
CA LEU A 185 -8.83 -17.39 -10.77
C LEU A 185 -9.89 -18.48 -10.71
N GLU A 186 -10.58 -18.76 -11.80
CA GLU A 186 -11.56 -19.85 -11.90
C GLU A 186 -10.92 -21.23 -11.64
N SER A 187 -9.74 -21.49 -12.21
CA SER A 187 -9.00 -22.75 -11.98
C SER A 187 -8.66 -22.94 -10.50
N LEU A 188 -8.12 -21.92 -9.87
CA LEU A 188 -7.78 -21.91 -8.43
C LEU A 188 -9.01 -22.11 -7.54
N ALA A 189 -10.10 -21.44 -7.84
CA ALA A 189 -11.36 -21.53 -7.08
C ALA A 189 -11.95 -22.95 -7.16
N LEU A 190 -11.86 -23.58 -8.34
CA LEU A 190 -12.38 -24.95 -8.58
C LEU A 190 -11.41 -26.06 -8.13
N GLY A 191 -10.21 -25.71 -7.63
CA GLY A 191 -9.21 -26.71 -7.21
C GLY A 191 -8.67 -27.55 -8.38
N ARG A 192 -8.64 -27.00 -9.60
CA ARG A 192 -8.14 -27.63 -10.83
C ARG A 192 -6.71 -27.16 -11.14
N GLU A 193 -5.83 -27.24 -10.14
CA GLU A 193 -4.39 -27.00 -10.30
C GLU A 193 -3.68 -28.23 -10.87
#